data_9d6a10033169a83a73d1313dae911bcf
#
_entry.id   9d6a10033169a83a73d1313dae911bcf
#
_cell.length_a   1.000
_cell.length_b   1.000
_cell.length_c   1.000
_cell.angle_alpha   90.00
_cell.angle_beta   90.00
_cell.angle_gamma   90.00
#
_symmetry.space_group_name_H-M   'P 1'
#
loop_
_entity.id
_entity.type
_entity.pdbx_description
1 polymer ?
#
loop_
_entity_poly.entity_id
_entity_poly.type
_entity_poly.pdbx_seq_one_letter_code
_entity_poly.pdbx_strand_id
1 'polypeptide(L)'
;MVINNKSSVPKYFQLQTWLQDRIEQGYYSTNDKIPTENELVKLSGLSRATVRKSLRNLENNGFIIRKKRIGSFVKKLKKSSNYGKTVGLLVPDIRSGYAPILARGAEDEAVKNDISLVLCNTDDNPRQASYHIERLIKLSVSGVIYIPVAATDRKNIQIISKLKKANIPIVLADRGIKNSDLDLVTTNNFKGSRQITQYLIDKGHKKIAFLSNKLYS
;
A
#
# COMPACT_ATOMS: atom_id res chain seq x y z
N MET A 1 26.44 -16.70 -10.82
CA MET A 1 25.86 -15.40 -11.22
C MET A 1 26.18 -15.17 -12.69
N VAL A 2 25.22 -14.80 -13.51
CA VAL A 2 25.45 -14.49 -14.94
C VAL A 2 25.17 -13.00 -15.16
N ILE A 3 26.21 -12.26 -15.55
CA ILE A 3 26.08 -10.85 -15.95
C ILE A 3 25.64 -10.81 -17.42
N ASN A 4 24.52 -10.14 -17.68
CA ASN A 4 24.04 -9.95 -19.05
C ASN A 4 24.78 -8.77 -19.71
N ASN A 5 25.77 -9.09 -20.56
CA ASN A 5 26.56 -8.10 -21.28
C ASN A 5 25.77 -7.35 -22.38
N LYS A 6 24.63 -7.90 -22.83
CA LYS A 6 23.74 -7.29 -23.85
C LYS A 6 22.66 -6.40 -23.27
N SER A 7 22.52 -6.36 -21.94
CA SER A 7 21.53 -5.53 -21.27
C SER A 7 21.96 -4.06 -21.25
N SER A 8 20.99 -3.14 -21.43
CA SER A 8 21.17 -1.70 -21.22
C SER A 8 21.39 -1.32 -19.74
N VAL A 9 21.12 -2.27 -18.82
CA VAL A 9 21.31 -2.08 -17.38
C VAL A 9 22.79 -2.10 -17.03
N PRO A 10 23.32 -1.06 -16.35
CA PRO A 10 24.73 -0.99 -15.98
C PRO A 10 25.19 -2.22 -15.16
N LYS A 11 26.39 -2.74 -15.47
CA LYS A 11 26.93 -3.96 -14.83
C LYS A 11 26.99 -3.89 -13.31
N TYR A 12 27.35 -2.74 -12.75
CA TYR A 12 27.36 -2.56 -11.29
C TYR A 12 25.96 -2.67 -10.68
N PHE A 13 24.94 -2.22 -11.41
CA PHE A 13 23.56 -2.30 -10.94
C PHE A 13 23.04 -3.74 -10.99
N GLN A 14 23.39 -4.52 -12.03
CA GLN A 14 23.06 -5.95 -12.09
C GLN A 14 23.64 -6.73 -10.90
N LEU A 15 24.89 -6.46 -10.52
CA LEU A 15 25.52 -7.08 -9.35
C LEU A 15 24.85 -6.62 -8.05
N GLN A 16 24.52 -5.34 -7.95
CA GLN A 16 23.81 -4.78 -6.81
C GLN A 16 22.45 -5.47 -6.60
N THR A 17 21.62 -5.52 -7.65
CA THR A 17 20.29 -6.16 -7.60
C THR A 17 20.42 -7.64 -7.24
N TRP A 18 21.35 -8.37 -7.82
CA TRP A 18 21.56 -9.78 -7.50
C TRP A 18 21.92 -10.04 -6.04
N LEU A 19 22.76 -9.19 -5.44
CA LEU A 19 23.08 -9.28 -4.00
C LEU A 19 21.89 -8.88 -3.14
N GLN A 20 21.18 -7.84 -3.52
CA GLN A 20 19.98 -7.36 -2.82
C GLN A 20 18.91 -8.44 -2.77
N ASP A 21 18.56 -9.05 -3.90
CA ASP A 21 17.58 -10.14 -3.99
C ASP A 21 17.94 -11.30 -3.05
N ARG A 22 19.21 -11.68 -2.98
CA ARG A 22 19.68 -12.76 -2.09
C ARG A 22 19.56 -12.41 -0.62
N ILE A 23 19.77 -11.15 -0.25
CA ILE A 23 19.57 -10.66 1.11
C ILE A 23 18.06 -10.65 1.44
N GLU A 24 17.23 -10.13 0.54
CA GLU A 24 15.77 -10.05 0.74
C GLU A 24 15.10 -11.42 0.78
N GLN A 25 15.58 -12.38 -0.01
CA GLN A 25 15.12 -13.78 -0.01
C GLN A 25 15.64 -14.59 1.18
N GLY A 26 16.50 -14.00 2.03
CA GLY A 26 17.03 -14.67 3.23
C GLY A 26 18.19 -15.62 2.97
N TYR A 27 18.79 -15.60 1.76
CA TYR A 27 19.99 -16.39 1.47
C TYR A 27 21.20 -15.95 2.31
N TYR A 28 21.25 -14.65 2.63
CA TYR A 28 22.14 -14.07 3.62
C TYR A 28 21.30 -13.48 4.74
N SER A 29 21.44 -14.01 5.95
CA SER A 29 20.75 -13.52 7.13
C SER A 29 21.42 -12.27 7.72
N THR A 30 20.72 -11.58 8.63
CA THR A 30 21.30 -10.44 9.36
C THR A 30 22.61 -10.84 10.04
N ASN A 31 23.64 -10.01 9.90
CA ASN A 31 25.02 -10.20 10.36
C ASN A 31 25.81 -11.27 9.57
N ASP A 32 25.25 -11.95 8.59
CA ASP A 32 26.03 -12.83 7.74
C ASP A 32 27.05 -12.03 6.92
N LYS A 33 28.20 -12.64 6.71
CA LYS A 33 29.24 -12.10 5.85
C LYS A 33 28.90 -12.40 4.38
N ILE A 34 28.79 -11.37 3.56
CA ILE A 34 28.66 -11.54 2.11
C ILE A 34 30.02 -11.78 1.47
N PRO A 35 30.07 -12.33 0.25
CA PRO A 35 31.34 -12.56 -0.46
C PRO A 35 32.20 -11.30 -0.55
N THR A 36 33.49 -11.47 -0.38
CA THR A 36 34.50 -10.39 -0.47
C THR A 36 34.58 -9.79 -1.87
N GLU A 37 35.19 -8.59 -1.99
CA GLU A 37 35.42 -7.97 -3.30
C GLU A 37 36.10 -8.90 -4.29
N ASN A 38 37.11 -9.69 -3.83
CA ASN A 38 37.86 -10.61 -4.69
C ASN A 38 36.98 -11.81 -5.13
N GLU A 39 36.15 -12.35 -4.23
CA GLU A 39 35.23 -13.43 -4.55
C GLU A 39 34.16 -12.93 -5.51
N LEU A 40 33.61 -11.73 -5.30
CA LEU A 40 32.63 -11.13 -6.21
C LEU A 40 33.23 -10.85 -7.60
N VAL A 41 34.48 -10.43 -7.68
CA VAL A 41 35.20 -10.30 -8.97
C VAL A 41 35.25 -11.65 -9.68
N LYS A 42 35.65 -12.72 -8.97
CA LYS A 42 35.71 -14.07 -9.56
C LYS A 42 34.35 -14.60 -9.98
N LEU A 43 33.30 -14.36 -9.16
CA LEU A 43 31.93 -14.83 -9.42
C LEU A 43 31.23 -14.08 -10.56
N SER A 44 31.51 -12.80 -10.71
CA SER A 44 30.81 -11.93 -11.67
C SER A 44 31.60 -11.66 -12.96
N GLY A 45 32.90 -11.85 -12.94
CA GLY A 45 33.80 -11.47 -14.06
C GLY A 45 33.95 -9.95 -14.21
N LEU A 46 33.50 -9.15 -13.23
CA LEU A 46 33.54 -7.69 -13.27
C LEU A 46 34.86 -7.14 -12.73
N SER A 47 35.21 -5.92 -13.14
CA SER A 47 36.37 -5.22 -12.59
C SER A 47 36.18 -4.91 -11.10
N ARG A 48 37.27 -4.80 -10.34
CA ARG A 48 37.26 -4.40 -8.92
C ARG A 48 36.52 -3.05 -8.71
N ALA A 49 36.71 -2.09 -9.62
CA ALA A 49 36.06 -0.79 -9.55
C ALA A 49 34.52 -0.91 -9.64
N THR A 50 34.02 -1.77 -10.55
CA THR A 50 32.59 -2.06 -10.72
C THR A 50 32.02 -2.75 -9.50
N VAL A 51 32.71 -3.75 -8.93
CA VAL A 51 32.31 -4.44 -7.70
C VAL A 51 32.27 -3.47 -6.52
N ARG A 52 33.27 -2.62 -6.34
CA ARG A 52 33.29 -1.59 -5.29
C ARG A 52 32.13 -0.62 -5.40
N LYS A 53 31.79 -0.20 -6.64
CA LYS A 53 30.62 0.67 -6.87
C LYS A 53 29.34 0.01 -6.43
N SER A 54 29.13 -1.28 -6.76
CA SER A 54 27.95 -2.06 -6.32
C SER A 54 27.87 -2.16 -4.80
N LEU A 55 28.99 -2.52 -4.15
CA LEU A 55 29.03 -2.63 -2.68
C LEU A 55 28.84 -1.29 -1.95
N ARG A 56 29.37 -0.19 -2.52
CA ARG A 56 29.13 1.16 -1.96
C ARG A 56 27.66 1.54 -2.04
N ASN A 57 27.02 1.22 -3.17
CA ASN A 57 25.58 1.48 -3.31
C ASN A 57 24.75 0.65 -2.32
N LEU A 58 25.08 -0.65 -2.13
CA LEU A 58 24.40 -1.48 -1.13
C LEU A 58 24.60 -0.96 0.30
N GLU A 59 25.78 -0.43 0.62
CA GLU A 59 26.08 0.20 1.91
C GLU A 59 25.28 1.50 2.09
N ASN A 60 25.27 2.39 1.08
CA ASN A 60 24.50 3.63 1.10
C ASN A 60 22.99 3.37 1.22
N ASN A 61 22.50 2.31 0.58
CA ASN A 61 21.10 1.87 0.65
C ASN A 61 20.79 1.08 1.94
N GLY A 62 21.77 0.90 2.83
CA GLY A 62 21.58 0.30 4.13
C GLY A 62 21.44 -1.23 4.16
N PHE A 63 21.72 -1.93 3.06
CA PHE A 63 21.67 -3.39 2.99
C PHE A 63 22.85 -4.07 3.67
N ILE A 64 24.02 -3.43 3.65
CA ILE A 64 25.25 -3.97 4.25
C ILE A 64 26.00 -2.93 5.07
N ILE A 65 26.88 -3.40 5.95
CA ILE A 65 27.90 -2.60 6.64
C ILE A 65 29.26 -3.13 6.21
N ARG A 66 30.15 -2.23 5.80
CA ARG A 66 31.53 -2.57 5.44
C ARG A 66 32.45 -2.29 6.63
N LYS A 67 33.08 -3.34 7.14
CA LYS A 67 34.08 -3.24 8.22
C LYS A 67 35.47 -3.34 7.62
N LYS A 68 36.28 -2.29 7.79
CA LYS A 68 37.65 -2.21 7.24
C LYS A 68 38.44 -3.45 7.63
N ARG A 69 39.10 -4.11 6.68
CA ARG A 69 39.90 -5.34 6.83
C ARG A 69 39.15 -6.60 7.28
N ILE A 70 37.88 -6.53 7.60
CA ILE A 70 37.08 -7.65 8.11
C ILE A 70 36.14 -8.19 7.03
N GLY A 71 35.47 -7.30 6.29
CA GLY A 71 34.54 -7.67 5.21
C GLY A 71 33.25 -6.85 5.23
N SER A 72 32.30 -7.29 4.41
CA SER A 72 30.96 -6.70 4.33
C SER A 72 29.96 -7.68 4.95
N PHE A 73 29.06 -7.15 5.78
CA PHE A 73 28.08 -7.93 6.55
C PHE A 73 26.68 -7.41 6.24
N VAL A 74 25.71 -8.30 6.17
CA VAL A 74 24.31 -7.92 6.04
C VAL A 74 23.90 -7.11 7.26
N LYS A 75 23.49 -5.89 7.04
CA LYS A 75 22.92 -5.06 8.09
C LYS A 75 21.54 -5.64 8.43
N LYS A 76 21.17 -5.64 9.73
CA LYS A 76 19.77 -5.87 10.08
C LYS A 76 18.95 -4.89 9.25
N LEU A 77 18.37 -5.40 8.17
CA LEU A 77 17.40 -4.62 7.46
C LEU A 77 16.37 -4.30 8.54
N LYS A 78 16.37 -3.08 9.07
CA LYS A 78 15.09 -2.57 9.51
C LYS A 78 14.23 -2.87 8.31
N LYS A 79 13.16 -3.67 8.44
CA LYS A 79 12.08 -3.61 7.44
C LYS A 79 11.88 -2.13 7.27
N SER A 80 12.54 -1.55 6.29
CA SER A 80 12.49 -0.11 6.13
C SER A 80 11.16 0.15 5.49
N SER A 81 10.26 0.48 6.32
CA SER A 81 9.27 1.50 6.01
C SER A 81 10.00 2.84 5.76
N ASN A 82 11.00 2.86 4.87
CA ASN A 82 11.50 4.08 4.24
C ASN A 82 10.67 4.47 3.02
N TYR A 83 9.62 3.72 2.73
CA TYR A 83 8.38 4.32 2.26
C TYR A 83 7.73 4.86 3.52
N GLY A 84 7.49 6.16 3.64
CA GLY A 84 6.69 6.75 4.69
C GLY A 84 5.44 5.88 4.90
N LYS A 85 4.80 5.96 6.03
CA LYS A 85 3.63 5.13 6.34
C LYS A 85 2.78 4.98 5.08
N THR A 86 2.49 3.77 4.66
CA THR A 86 1.66 3.52 3.49
C THR A 86 0.25 3.20 3.94
N VAL A 87 -0.75 3.86 3.37
CA VAL A 87 -2.16 3.63 3.65
C VAL A 87 -2.86 3.15 2.37
N GLY A 88 -3.65 2.10 2.48
CA GLY A 88 -4.51 1.64 1.40
C GLY A 88 -5.84 2.41 1.37
N LEU A 89 -6.28 2.86 0.19
CA LEU A 89 -7.60 3.45 -0.02
C LEU A 89 -8.37 2.59 -1.01
N LEU A 90 -9.43 1.92 -0.56
CA LEU A 90 -10.31 1.13 -1.41
C LEU A 90 -11.57 1.93 -1.73
N VAL A 91 -11.79 2.20 -3.01
CA VAL A 91 -12.96 2.94 -3.52
C VAL A 91 -13.75 2.09 -4.52
N PRO A 92 -15.07 2.33 -4.66
CA PRO A 92 -15.88 1.56 -5.60
C PRO A 92 -15.53 1.83 -7.06
N ASP A 93 -15.45 3.10 -7.47
CA ASP A 93 -15.08 3.49 -8.84
C ASP A 93 -14.45 4.89 -8.83
N ILE A 94 -13.17 4.97 -9.20
CA ILE A 94 -12.43 6.23 -9.24
C ILE A 94 -12.81 7.12 -10.43
N ARG A 95 -13.55 6.61 -11.40
CA ARG A 95 -13.90 7.35 -12.62
C ARG A 95 -15.09 8.27 -12.42
N SER A 96 -15.90 8.06 -11.40
CA SER A 96 -17.18 8.76 -11.25
C SER A 96 -17.61 8.94 -9.79
N GLY A 97 -18.64 9.75 -9.60
CA GLY A 97 -19.23 10.01 -8.29
C GLY A 97 -18.32 10.79 -7.36
N TYR A 98 -18.38 10.47 -6.08
CA TYR A 98 -17.63 11.15 -5.02
C TYR A 98 -16.22 10.56 -4.78
N ALA A 99 -15.95 9.36 -5.28
CA ALA A 99 -14.70 8.66 -5.03
C ALA A 99 -13.44 9.43 -5.49
N PRO A 100 -13.44 10.14 -6.65
CA PRO A 100 -12.29 10.97 -7.03
C PRO A 100 -12.02 12.09 -6.05
N ILE A 101 -13.07 12.75 -5.53
CA ILE A 101 -12.95 13.85 -4.58
C ILE A 101 -12.45 13.33 -3.22
N LEU A 102 -12.97 12.20 -2.76
CA LEU A 102 -12.50 11.53 -1.55
C LEU A 102 -11.04 11.12 -1.67
N ALA A 103 -10.65 10.52 -2.80
CA ALA A 103 -9.27 10.12 -3.05
C ALA A 103 -8.34 11.33 -3.07
N ARG A 104 -8.74 12.43 -3.70
CA ARG A 104 -7.97 13.68 -3.70
C ARG A 104 -7.77 14.23 -2.28
N GLY A 105 -8.83 14.28 -1.48
CA GLY A 105 -8.72 14.74 -0.10
C GLY A 105 -7.82 13.84 0.77
N ALA A 106 -7.91 12.54 0.58
CA ALA A 106 -7.03 11.59 1.26
C ALA A 106 -5.56 11.74 0.84
N GLU A 107 -5.29 11.98 -0.45
CA GLU A 107 -3.95 12.22 -1.00
C GLU A 107 -3.35 13.53 -0.46
N ASP A 108 -4.12 14.63 -0.49
CA ASP A 108 -3.67 15.92 0.00
C ASP A 108 -3.27 15.85 1.50
N GLU A 109 -3.98 15.07 2.30
CA GLU A 109 -3.65 14.90 3.71
C GLU A 109 -2.50 13.91 3.92
N ALA A 110 -2.41 12.86 3.10
CA ALA A 110 -1.32 11.90 3.13
C ALA A 110 0.03 12.57 2.85
N VAL A 111 0.10 13.43 1.82
CA VAL A 111 1.32 14.19 1.46
C VAL A 111 1.79 15.07 2.61
N LYS A 112 0.89 15.78 3.31
CA LYS A 112 1.26 16.62 4.46
C LYS A 112 1.90 15.84 5.61
N ASN A 113 1.58 14.54 5.71
CA ASN A 113 2.02 13.66 6.80
C ASN A 113 3.09 12.65 6.36
N ASP A 114 3.72 12.83 5.19
CA ASP A 114 4.70 11.91 4.61
C ASP A 114 4.17 10.45 4.53
N ILE A 115 2.90 10.32 4.11
CA ILE A 115 2.20 9.05 3.92
C ILE A 115 2.03 8.81 2.42
N SER A 116 2.36 7.59 1.97
CA SER A 116 2.05 7.15 0.60
C SER A 116 0.64 6.55 0.55
N LEU A 117 -0.18 6.95 -0.42
CA LEU A 117 -1.50 6.41 -0.62
C LEU A 117 -1.49 5.36 -1.74
N VAL A 118 -2.00 4.15 -1.45
CA VAL A 118 -2.21 3.10 -2.46
C VAL A 118 -3.69 3.03 -2.78
N LEU A 119 -4.06 3.58 -3.94
CA LEU A 119 -5.44 3.55 -4.42
C LEU A 119 -5.78 2.17 -5.02
N CYS A 120 -6.91 1.62 -4.60
CA CYS A 120 -7.45 0.34 -5.07
C CYS A 120 -8.91 0.52 -5.52
N ASN A 121 -9.16 0.28 -6.80
CA ASN A 121 -10.51 0.32 -7.36
C ASN A 121 -11.19 -1.05 -7.19
N THR A 122 -12.33 -1.10 -6.50
CA THR A 122 -13.01 -2.37 -6.20
C THR A 122 -14.10 -2.73 -7.20
N ASP A 123 -14.50 -1.79 -8.07
CA ASP A 123 -15.64 -1.91 -8.99
C ASP A 123 -16.93 -2.36 -8.27
N ASP A 124 -17.08 -1.97 -7.00
CA ASP A 124 -18.14 -2.41 -6.09
C ASP A 124 -18.26 -3.97 -6.00
N ASN A 125 -17.17 -4.67 -6.28
CA ASN A 125 -17.10 -6.13 -6.38
C ASN A 125 -16.41 -6.74 -5.15
N PRO A 126 -17.07 -7.64 -4.40
CA PRO A 126 -16.48 -8.27 -3.21
C PRO A 126 -15.21 -9.09 -3.48
N ARG A 127 -15.08 -9.68 -4.68
CA ARG A 127 -13.88 -10.45 -5.04
C ARG A 127 -12.69 -9.52 -5.25
N GLN A 128 -12.91 -8.39 -5.94
CA GLN A 128 -11.88 -7.36 -6.16
C GLN A 128 -11.44 -6.74 -4.83
N ALA A 129 -12.39 -6.38 -3.96
CA ALA A 129 -12.08 -5.86 -2.63
C ALA A 129 -11.21 -6.85 -1.83
N SER A 130 -11.57 -8.13 -1.82
CA SER A 130 -10.80 -9.18 -1.14
C SER A 130 -9.39 -9.33 -1.71
N TYR A 131 -9.23 -9.29 -3.03
CA TYR A 131 -7.95 -9.35 -3.72
C TYR A 131 -7.04 -8.16 -3.35
N HIS A 132 -7.58 -6.94 -3.38
CA HIS A 132 -6.83 -5.74 -3.01
C HIS A 132 -6.40 -5.75 -1.54
N ILE A 133 -7.27 -6.20 -0.64
CA ILE A 133 -6.93 -6.35 0.78
C ILE A 133 -5.76 -7.32 0.97
N GLU A 134 -5.75 -8.47 0.28
CA GLU A 134 -4.64 -9.41 0.36
C GLU A 134 -3.32 -8.81 -0.15
N ARG A 135 -3.38 -7.98 -1.21
CA ARG A 135 -2.22 -7.23 -1.71
C ARG A 135 -1.72 -6.21 -0.69
N LEU A 136 -2.61 -5.44 -0.08
CA LEU A 136 -2.25 -4.44 0.94
C LEU A 136 -1.63 -5.09 2.18
N ILE A 137 -2.12 -6.26 2.60
CA ILE A 137 -1.50 -7.05 3.68
C ILE A 137 -0.07 -7.45 3.29
N LYS A 138 0.15 -7.93 2.08
CA LYS A 138 1.51 -8.29 1.58
C LYS A 138 2.43 -7.07 1.51
N LEU A 139 1.91 -5.90 1.18
CA LEU A 139 2.65 -4.63 1.19
C LEU A 139 2.91 -4.11 2.61
N SER A 140 2.36 -4.75 3.65
CA SER A 140 2.51 -4.34 5.06
C SER A 140 2.09 -2.88 5.28
N VAL A 141 0.94 -2.47 4.73
CA VAL A 141 0.41 -1.12 4.90
C VAL A 141 0.13 -0.80 6.36
N SER A 142 0.26 0.45 6.74
CA SER A 142 0.06 0.94 8.11
C SER A 142 -1.41 1.08 8.50
N GLY A 143 -2.32 1.12 7.53
CA GLY A 143 -3.76 1.24 7.72
C GLY A 143 -4.51 1.18 6.41
N VAL A 144 -5.83 1.06 6.49
CA VAL A 144 -6.72 0.98 5.32
C VAL A 144 -7.94 1.87 5.52
N ILE A 145 -8.24 2.70 4.53
CA ILE A 145 -9.52 3.38 4.37
C ILE A 145 -10.35 2.53 3.41
N TYR A 146 -11.52 2.10 3.85
CA TYR A 146 -12.36 1.20 3.08
C TYR A 146 -13.75 1.76 2.87
N ILE A 147 -14.17 1.91 1.62
CA ILE A 147 -15.57 2.11 1.27
C ILE A 147 -16.18 0.73 1.06
N PRO A 148 -17.10 0.27 1.94
CA PRO A 148 -17.73 -1.04 1.80
C PRO A 148 -18.36 -1.22 0.42
N VAL A 149 -18.11 -2.36 -0.21
CA VAL A 149 -18.71 -2.69 -1.51
C VAL A 149 -20.21 -2.94 -1.38
N ALA A 150 -20.95 -2.78 -2.47
CA ALA A 150 -22.39 -3.01 -2.54
C ALA A 150 -22.72 -4.52 -2.36
N ALA A 151 -22.60 -4.99 -1.12
CA ALA A 151 -22.84 -6.36 -0.70
C ALA A 151 -23.42 -6.36 0.73
N THR A 152 -23.84 -7.54 1.21
CA THR A 152 -24.33 -7.68 2.59
C THR A 152 -23.25 -7.33 3.61
N ASP A 153 -23.67 -6.85 4.79
CA ASP A 153 -22.74 -6.57 5.91
C ASP A 153 -21.89 -7.79 6.26
N ARG A 154 -22.49 -8.98 6.29
CA ARG A 154 -21.76 -10.25 6.51
C ARG A 154 -20.61 -10.43 5.52
N LYS A 155 -20.83 -10.11 4.25
CA LYS A 155 -19.80 -10.23 3.21
C LYS A 155 -18.69 -9.21 3.42
N ASN A 156 -19.04 -7.96 3.72
CA ASN A 156 -18.06 -6.92 4.03
C ASN A 156 -17.26 -7.28 5.29
N ILE A 157 -17.88 -7.80 6.35
CA ILE A 157 -17.19 -8.30 7.55
C ILE A 157 -16.18 -9.40 7.19
N GLN A 158 -16.55 -10.37 6.34
CA GLN A 158 -15.62 -11.40 5.87
C GLN A 158 -14.40 -10.81 5.14
N ILE A 159 -14.61 -9.78 4.31
CA ILE A 159 -13.54 -9.11 3.58
C ILE A 159 -12.56 -8.46 4.54
N ILE A 160 -13.04 -7.64 5.47
CA ILE A 160 -12.19 -6.89 6.40
C ILE A 160 -11.58 -7.75 7.51
N SER A 161 -12.14 -8.94 7.79
CA SER A 161 -11.59 -9.85 8.80
C SER A 161 -10.14 -10.24 8.55
N LYS A 162 -9.69 -10.23 7.29
CA LYS A 162 -8.30 -10.48 6.91
C LYS A 162 -7.36 -9.39 7.42
N LEU A 163 -7.78 -8.12 7.35
CA LEU A 163 -7.01 -6.98 7.88
C LEU A 163 -6.95 -7.04 9.41
N LYS A 164 -8.08 -7.35 10.07
CA LYS A 164 -8.11 -7.54 11.54
C LYS A 164 -7.14 -8.63 11.99
N LYS A 165 -7.10 -9.78 11.29
CA LYS A 165 -6.15 -10.87 11.57
C LYS A 165 -4.68 -10.46 11.35
N ALA A 166 -4.43 -9.53 10.44
CA ALA A 166 -3.10 -8.98 10.18
C ALA A 166 -2.74 -7.80 11.10
N ASN A 167 -3.61 -7.43 12.06
CA ASN A 167 -3.47 -6.26 12.94
C ASN A 167 -3.29 -4.94 12.16
N ILE A 168 -3.96 -4.80 11.01
CA ILE A 168 -3.95 -3.56 10.23
C ILE A 168 -5.20 -2.75 10.57
N PRO A 169 -5.06 -1.51 11.06
CA PRO A 169 -6.17 -0.61 11.36
C PRO A 169 -7.04 -0.33 10.14
N ILE A 170 -8.35 -0.20 10.37
CA ILE A 170 -9.35 0.04 9.32
C ILE A 170 -10.23 1.20 9.74
N VAL A 171 -10.45 2.14 8.83
CA VAL A 171 -11.48 3.17 8.94
C VAL A 171 -12.43 3.01 7.75
N LEU A 172 -13.72 3.01 8.04
CA LEU A 172 -14.74 3.00 7.00
C LEU A 172 -15.00 4.43 6.49
N ALA A 173 -15.26 4.57 5.21
CA ALA A 173 -15.65 5.84 4.62
C ALA A 173 -16.97 5.70 3.87
N ASP A 174 -17.78 6.77 3.89
CA ASP A 174 -19.08 6.90 3.24
C ASP A 174 -20.13 5.89 3.73
N ARG A 175 -19.88 4.60 3.60
CA ARG A 175 -20.79 3.51 3.97
C ARG A 175 -20.34 2.82 5.25
N GLY A 176 -21.27 2.63 6.20
CA GLY A 176 -21.03 1.83 7.40
C GLY A 176 -21.28 0.34 7.14
N ILE A 177 -20.84 -0.48 8.09
CA ILE A 177 -21.18 -1.90 8.19
C ILE A 177 -21.90 -2.07 9.51
N LYS A 178 -23.15 -2.55 9.50
CA LYS A 178 -23.93 -2.75 10.73
C LYS A 178 -23.22 -3.71 11.69
N ASN A 179 -23.30 -3.44 12.97
CA ASN A 179 -22.69 -4.24 14.04
C ASN A 179 -21.16 -4.39 13.89
N SER A 180 -20.48 -3.41 13.28
CA SER A 180 -19.02 -3.32 13.31
C SER A 180 -18.57 -2.27 14.33
N ASP A 181 -17.47 -2.55 15.06
CA ASP A 181 -16.82 -1.61 16.00
C ASP A 181 -15.77 -0.74 15.28
N LEU A 182 -15.94 -0.51 13.96
CA LEU A 182 -15.00 0.27 13.18
C LEU A 182 -15.40 1.74 13.14
N ASP A 183 -14.39 2.59 13.18
CA ASP A 183 -14.57 4.02 12.96
C ASP A 183 -15.14 4.27 11.58
N LEU A 184 -16.07 5.22 11.47
CA LEU A 184 -16.74 5.60 10.23
C LEU A 184 -16.66 7.11 10.02
N VAL A 185 -16.18 7.53 8.87
CA VAL A 185 -16.27 8.91 8.37
C VAL A 185 -17.31 8.98 7.27
N THR A 186 -18.39 9.70 7.51
CA THR A 186 -19.49 9.84 6.55
C THR A 186 -20.16 11.21 6.66
N THR A 187 -20.94 11.58 5.64
CA THR A 187 -21.80 12.76 5.67
C THR A 187 -23.08 12.49 6.47
N ASN A 188 -23.61 13.52 7.14
CA ASN A 188 -24.91 13.42 7.79
C ASN A 188 -26.05 13.49 6.76
N ASN A 189 -26.24 12.40 6.02
CA ASN A 189 -27.23 12.29 4.95
C ASN A 189 -28.67 12.47 5.46
N PHE A 190 -28.95 12.03 6.70
CA PHE A 190 -30.27 12.25 7.32
C PHE A 190 -30.58 13.74 7.48
N LYS A 191 -29.64 14.50 8.06
CA LYS A 191 -29.79 15.94 8.22
C LYS A 191 -29.91 16.67 6.87
N GLY A 192 -29.06 16.29 5.91
CA GLY A 192 -29.09 16.85 4.57
C GLY A 192 -30.42 16.61 3.86
N SER A 193 -30.92 15.37 3.87
CA SER A 193 -32.21 14.99 3.26
C SER A 193 -33.38 15.72 3.92
N ARG A 194 -33.38 15.85 5.25
CA ARG A 194 -34.40 16.61 5.99
C ARG A 194 -34.38 18.08 5.59
N GLN A 195 -33.21 18.70 5.49
CA GLN A 195 -33.08 20.12 5.14
C GLN A 195 -33.59 20.41 3.73
N ILE A 196 -33.21 19.59 2.72
CA ILE A 196 -33.67 19.80 1.36
C ILE A 196 -35.17 19.55 1.20
N THR A 197 -35.74 18.57 1.93
CA THR A 197 -37.16 18.31 1.92
C THR A 197 -37.93 19.49 2.54
N GLN A 198 -37.45 20.01 3.68
CA GLN A 198 -38.04 21.17 4.33
C GLN A 198 -38.01 22.40 3.42
N TYR A 199 -36.87 22.64 2.75
CA TYR A 199 -36.75 23.72 1.79
C TYR A 199 -37.81 23.66 0.67
N LEU A 200 -38.09 22.47 0.12
CA LEU A 200 -39.14 22.30 -0.88
C LEU A 200 -40.53 22.58 -0.32
N ILE A 201 -40.82 22.17 0.91
CA ILE A 201 -42.06 22.44 1.59
C ILE A 201 -42.26 23.97 1.81
N ASP A 202 -41.21 24.65 2.28
CA ASP A 202 -41.24 26.11 2.52
C ASP A 202 -41.42 26.91 1.21
N LYS A 203 -41.01 26.33 0.06
CA LYS A 203 -41.26 26.87 -1.27
C LYS A 203 -42.68 26.57 -1.82
N GLY A 204 -43.52 25.91 -1.01
CA GLY A 204 -44.92 25.62 -1.35
C GLY A 204 -45.14 24.35 -2.17
N HIS A 205 -44.10 23.51 -2.38
CA HIS A 205 -44.28 22.25 -3.08
C HIS A 205 -45.06 21.24 -2.22
N LYS A 206 -46.21 20.78 -2.73
CA LYS A 206 -47.10 19.82 -2.06
C LYS A 206 -46.90 18.36 -2.51
N LYS A 207 -46.29 18.17 -3.70
CA LYS A 207 -46.03 16.83 -4.24
C LYS A 207 -44.52 16.70 -4.47
N ILE A 208 -43.89 15.92 -3.62
CA ILE A 208 -42.44 15.74 -3.62
C ILE A 208 -42.17 14.24 -3.84
N ALA A 209 -41.36 13.92 -4.84
CA ALA A 209 -40.92 12.56 -5.13
C ALA A 209 -39.49 12.36 -4.66
N PHE A 210 -39.18 11.17 -4.14
CA PHE A 210 -37.83 10.74 -3.78
C PHE A 210 -37.41 9.60 -4.71
N LEU A 211 -36.27 9.79 -5.37
CA LEU A 211 -35.65 8.77 -6.22
C LEU A 211 -34.44 8.22 -5.51
N SER A 212 -34.33 6.91 -5.41
CA SER A 212 -33.24 6.22 -4.75
C SER A 212 -32.85 4.96 -5.54
N ASN A 213 -31.60 4.57 -5.41
CA ASN A 213 -31.16 3.25 -5.85
C ASN A 213 -31.73 2.17 -4.90
N LYS A 214 -31.75 0.90 -5.39
CA LYS A 214 -32.14 -0.24 -4.56
C LYS A 214 -31.24 -0.30 -3.33
N LEU A 215 -31.83 -0.24 -2.13
CA LEU A 215 -31.09 -0.44 -0.87
C LEU A 215 -30.68 -1.93 -0.80
N TYR A 216 -29.41 -2.18 -0.67
CA TYR A 216 -28.89 -3.49 -0.28
C TYR A 216 -28.99 -3.58 1.25
N SER A 217 -30.02 -4.23 1.73
CA SER A 217 -30.24 -4.54 3.15
C SER A 217 -29.57 -5.85 3.54
#